data_356a98852cd3273914ef2cd41f3049bf
#
_entry.id   356a98852cd3273914ef2cd41f3049bf
#
_cell.length_a   1.000
_cell.length_b   1.000
_cell.length_c   1.000
_cell.angle_alpha   90.00
_cell.angle_beta   90.00
_cell.angle_gamma   90.00
#
_symmetry.space_group_name_H-M   'P 1'
#
loop_
_entity.id
_entity.type
_entity.pdbx_description
1 polymer ?
#
loop_
_entity_poly.entity_id
_entity_poly.type
_entity_poly.pdbx_seq_one_letter_code
_entity_poly.pdbx_strand_id
1 'polypeptide(L)'
;GAEAMVLESVMFAILAERELGPKLYGIFPQGRLEQYVPSRKLDTCELSDPSISTEVAQKMARFHGMRMPFNKEPKWLFGTMEKYLSQVMRLNFTRESHLRRFNSMLAYNLPQEMETLKLLLESTHSPVVFCHNDCQEGNILLLKGRHSSDKQKLMLIDFEYSSYNYRGFDIGNHFCEWMYDYTCEEFPFFKVDTQNYPSKAQQLHFIEGYLRESDQGFDNLSTEHQMKLKEELYVEVNRFSLASHFFWGLWSIIQARLSTIEFGYL
;
A
#
# COMPACT_ATOMS: atom_id res chain seq x y z
N GLY A 1 -14.18 12.64 -12.37
CA GLY A 1 -14.72 13.96 -12.74
C GLY A 1 -13.68 15.06 -12.53
N ALA A 2 -14.02 16.30 -12.95
CA ALA A 2 -13.08 17.45 -12.86
C ALA A 2 -12.61 17.73 -11.44
N GLU A 3 -13.47 17.54 -10.43
CA GLU A 3 -13.13 17.73 -9.02
C GLU A 3 -12.04 16.74 -8.55
N ALA A 4 -12.14 15.47 -8.95
CA ALA A 4 -11.15 14.47 -8.61
C ALA A 4 -9.77 14.79 -9.24
N MET A 5 -9.74 15.32 -10.45
CA MET A 5 -8.51 15.76 -11.11
C MET A 5 -7.87 16.96 -10.39
N VAL A 6 -8.67 17.90 -9.91
CA VAL A 6 -8.17 19.05 -9.13
C VAL A 6 -7.55 18.58 -7.82
N LEU A 7 -8.24 17.70 -7.07
CA LEU A 7 -7.74 17.16 -5.81
C LEU A 7 -6.45 16.37 -5.99
N GLU A 8 -6.35 15.53 -7.02
CA GLU A 8 -5.12 14.80 -7.35
C GLU A 8 -3.96 15.76 -7.69
N SER A 9 -4.24 16.81 -8.44
CA SER A 9 -3.23 17.81 -8.78
C SER A 9 -2.74 18.58 -7.56
N VAL A 10 -3.64 18.94 -6.64
CA VAL A 10 -3.28 19.59 -5.37
C VAL A 10 -2.41 18.67 -4.52
N MET A 11 -2.77 17.42 -4.39
CA MET A 11 -2.00 16.41 -3.67
C MET A 11 -0.59 16.27 -4.27
N PHE A 12 -0.49 16.13 -5.59
CA PHE A 12 0.77 16.00 -6.29
C PHE A 12 1.67 17.23 -6.06
N ALA A 13 1.10 18.43 -6.14
CA ALA A 13 1.82 19.67 -5.90
C ALA A 13 2.38 19.77 -4.47
N ILE A 14 1.60 19.39 -3.47
CA ILE A 14 2.02 19.40 -2.06
C ILE A 14 3.14 18.38 -1.83
N LEU A 15 3.02 17.17 -2.37
CA LEU A 15 4.06 16.15 -2.26
C LEU A 15 5.36 16.58 -2.94
N ALA A 16 5.27 17.21 -4.11
CA ALA A 16 6.42 17.75 -4.83
C ALA A 16 7.14 18.84 -4.03
N GLU A 17 6.40 19.77 -3.43
CA GLU A 17 6.95 20.84 -2.59
C GLU A 17 7.64 20.31 -1.33
N ARG A 18 7.14 19.21 -0.77
CA ARG A 18 7.72 18.53 0.40
C ARG A 18 8.82 17.52 0.03
N GLU A 19 9.22 17.45 -1.22
CA GLU A 19 10.24 16.52 -1.73
C GLU A 19 9.89 15.04 -1.50
N LEU A 20 8.59 14.72 -1.44
CA LEU A 20 8.07 13.35 -1.31
C LEU A 20 7.60 12.76 -2.64
N GLY A 21 7.79 13.47 -3.73
CA GLY A 21 7.47 13.04 -5.08
C GLY A 21 8.19 13.87 -6.13
N PRO A 22 8.02 13.55 -7.43
CA PRO A 22 8.60 14.33 -8.52
C PRO A 22 8.10 15.79 -8.50
N LYS A 23 8.93 16.71 -8.96
CA LYS A 23 8.54 18.13 -9.11
C LYS A 23 7.40 18.26 -10.12
N LEU A 24 6.47 19.16 -9.84
CA LEU A 24 5.38 19.51 -10.74
C LEU A 24 5.76 20.78 -11.52
N TYR A 25 5.81 20.67 -12.86
CA TYR A 25 6.15 21.79 -13.73
C TYR A 25 4.94 22.46 -14.36
N GLY A 26 3.82 21.77 -14.49
CA GLY A 26 2.63 22.34 -15.06
C GLY A 26 1.44 21.38 -15.03
N ILE A 27 0.24 21.96 -15.09
CA ILE A 27 -1.03 21.24 -15.14
C ILE A 27 -1.81 21.75 -16.34
N PHE A 28 -2.42 20.86 -17.09
CA PHE A 28 -3.31 21.19 -18.23
C PHE A 28 -4.48 20.17 -18.26
N PRO A 29 -5.56 20.45 -19.02
CA PRO A 29 -6.77 19.65 -18.96
C PRO A 29 -6.59 18.15 -19.22
N GLN A 30 -5.59 17.77 -20.01
CA GLN A 30 -5.34 16.38 -20.39
C GLN A 30 -4.29 15.67 -19.51
N GLY A 31 -3.68 16.38 -18.54
CA GLY A 31 -2.64 15.79 -17.70
C GLY A 31 -1.77 16.83 -17.00
N ARG A 32 -0.54 16.43 -16.69
CA ARG A 32 0.44 17.27 -16.03
C ARG A 32 1.86 17.03 -16.56
N LEU A 33 2.69 18.04 -16.42
CA LEU A 33 4.12 17.93 -16.66
C LEU A 33 4.84 17.77 -15.33
N GLU A 34 5.54 16.68 -15.17
CA GLU A 34 6.29 16.37 -13.96
C GLU A 34 7.76 16.13 -14.27
N GLN A 35 8.58 16.22 -13.24
CA GLN A 35 10.00 15.97 -13.32
C GLN A 35 10.26 14.54 -13.82
N TYR A 36 11.12 14.41 -14.83
CA TYR A 36 11.71 13.12 -15.14
C TYR A 36 12.78 12.77 -14.09
N VAL A 37 12.61 11.67 -13.43
CA VAL A 37 13.52 11.19 -12.38
C VAL A 37 14.34 10.02 -12.92
N PRO A 38 15.64 10.19 -13.20
CA PRO A 38 16.51 9.09 -13.60
C PRO A 38 16.58 8.03 -12.52
N SER A 39 16.05 6.85 -12.80
CA SER A 39 15.83 5.81 -11.78
C SER A 39 15.48 4.48 -12.42
N ARG A 40 15.40 3.44 -11.60
CA ARG A 40 14.72 2.19 -11.91
C ARG A 40 13.76 1.83 -10.79
N LYS A 41 12.76 1.03 -11.09
CA LYS A 41 11.90 0.43 -10.06
C LYS A 41 12.70 -0.60 -9.25
N LEU A 42 12.32 -0.80 -8.00
CA LEU A 42 12.88 -1.88 -7.19
C LEU A 42 12.40 -3.24 -7.71
N ASP A 43 13.23 -4.24 -7.55
CA ASP A 43 12.82 -5.64 -7.63
C ASP A 43 12.22 -6.08 -6.28
N THR A 44 11.29 -7.02 -6.29
CA THR A 44 10.61 -7.51 -5.08
C THR A 44 11.60 -8.01 -4.03
N CYS A 45 12.65 -8.73 -4.44
CA CYS A 45 13.67 -9.24 -3.52
C CYS A 45 14.46 -8.15 -2.81
N GLU A 46 14.53 -6.93 -3.35
CA GLU A 46 15.22 -5.81 -2.72
C GLU A 46 14.47 -5.25 -1.50
N LEU A 47 13.15 -5.50 -1.39
CA LEU A 47 12.36 -5.04 -0.24
C LEU A 47 12.86 -5.61 1.09
N SER A 48 13.44 -6.80 1.07
CA SER A 48 14.01 -7.45 2.26
C SER A 48 15.42 -6.97 2.62
N ASP A 49 16.08 -6.19 1.76
CA ASP A 49 17.35 -5.55 2.12
C ASP A 49 17.14 -4.59 3.29
N PRO A 50 17.89 -4.74 4.41
CA PRO A 50 17.67 -3.91 5.61
C PRO A 50 17.78 -2.41 5.36
N SER A 51 18.71 -1.98 4.51
CA SER A 51 18.89 -0.58 4.14
C SER A 51 17.71 -0.03 3.33
N ILE A 52 17.20 -0.81 2.38
CA ILE A 52 16.00 -0.47 1.59
C ILE A 52 14.78 -0.43 2.52
N SER A 53 14.59 -1.47 3.33
CA SER A 53 13.47 -1.57 4.28
C SER A 53 13.41 -0.36 5.21
N THR A 54 14.54 0.06 5.76
CA THR A 54 14.63 1.25 6.63
C THR A 54 14.22 2.51 5.89
N GLU A 55 14.70 2.73 4.67
CA GLU A 55 14.34 3.94 3.92
C GLU A 55 12.88 3.94 3.50
N VAL A 56 12.32 2.81 3.10
CA VAL A 56 10.88 2.70 2.82
C VAL A 56 10.05 3.07 4.05
N ALA A 57 10.44 2.56 5.22
CA ALA A 57 9.80 2.90 6.49
C ALA A 57 9.84 4.40 6.78
N GLN A 58 11.00 5.03 6.58
CA GLN A 58 11.19 6.46 6.78
C GLN A 58 10.35 7.29 5.80
N LYS A 59 10.34 6.94 4.52
CA LYS A 59 9.53 7.61 3.50
C LYS A 59 8.03 7.49 3.81
N MET A 60 7.60 6.32 4.21
CA MET A 60 6.20 6.09 4.60
C MET A 60 5.83 6.91 5.83
N ALA A 61 6.71 6.99 6.83
CA ALA A 61 6.50 7.81 8.03
C ALA A 61 6.35 9.29 7.68
N ARG A 62 7.18 9.82 6.78
CA ARG A 62 7.06 11.20 6.29
C ARG A 62 5.76 11.41 5.53
N PHE A 63 5.37 10.45 4.70
CA PHE A 63 4.09 10.49 3.98
C PHE A 63 2.91 10.55 4.95
N HIS A 64 2.92 9.71 5.98
CA HIS A 64 1.91 9.70 7.04
C HIS A 64 1.86 10.99 7.87
N GLY A 65 2.95 11.72 7.95
CA GLY A 65 3.02 13.02 8.62
C GLY A 65 2.47 14.19 7.81
N MET A 66 2.10 13.97 6.56
CA MET A 66 1.57 15.02 5.69
C MET A 66 0.19 15.48 6.12
N ARG A 67 -0.05 16.78 5.98
CA ARG A 67 -1.38 17.37 6.17
C ARG A 67 -1.93 17.74 4.81
N MET A 68 -2.92 16.99 4.37
CA MET A 68 -3.59 17.20 3.09
C MET A 68 -4.96 17.84 3.29
N PRO A 69 -5.41 18.72 2.37
CA PRO A 69 -6.70 19.40 2.45
C PRO A 69 -7.85 18.47 2.00
N PHE A 70 -7.88 17.24 2.51
CA PHE A 70 -8.89 16.24 2.19
C PHE A 70 -9.67 15.85 3.43
N ASN A 71 -10.80 15.17 3.23
CA ASN A 71 -11.57 14.60 4.32
C ASN A 71 -10.72 13.58 5.09
N LYS A 72 -10.60 13.81 6.39
CA LYS A 72 -9.80 12.99 7.31
C LYS A 72 -10.56 11.82 7.93
N GLU A 73 -11.85 11.67 7.63
CA GLU A 73 -12.59 10.50 8.06
C GLU A 73 -12.07 9.25 7.31
N PRO A 74 -11.77 8.15 8.02
CA PRO A 74 -11.19 6.97 7.40
C PRO A 74 -12.24 6.10 6.70
N LYS A 75 -12.98 6.68 5.76
CA LYS A 75 -14.04 5.97 5.01
C LYS A 75 -13.52 5.19 3.82
N TRP A 76 -12.29 5.45 3.40
CA TRP A 76 -11.76 4.89 2.17
C TRP A 76 -11.70 3.36 2.19
N LEU A 77 -11.16 2.76 3.25
CA LEU A 77 -10.95 1.31 3.32
C LEU A 77 -12.27 0.54 3.31
N PHE A 78 -13.10 0.75 4.33
CA PHE A 78 -14.37 0.00 4.46
C PHE A 78 -15.38 0.42 3.39
N GLY A 79 -15.45 1.70 3.07
CA GLY A 79 -16.35 2.19 2.03
C GLY A 79 -15.99 1.60 0.64
N THR A 80 -14.72 1.50 0.32
CA THR A 80 -14.27 0.88 -0.92
C THR A 80 -14.49 -0.63 -0.93
N MET A 81 -14.19 -1.32 0.17
CA MET A 81 -14.44 -2.75 0.28
C MET A 81 -15.93 -3.09 0.19
N GLU A 82 -16.81 -2.31 0.83
CA GLU A 82 -18.27 -2.48 0.72
C GLU A 82 -18.75 -2.29 -0.72
N LYS A 83 -18.24 -1.27 -1.39
CA LYS A 83 -18.54 -1.03 -2.81
C LYS A 83 -18.06 -2.20 -3.68
N TYR A 84 -16.84 -2.66 -3.48
CA TYR A 84 -16.28 -3.79 -4.23
C TYR A 84 -17.05 -5.08 -3.94
N LEU A 85 -17.38 -5.36 -2.70
CA LEU A 85 -18.16 -6.54 -2.33
C LEU A 85 -19.53 -6.52 -3.00
N SER A 86 -20.25 -5.39 -2.95
CA SER A 86 -21.54 -5.22 -3.64
C SER A 86 -21.41 -5.49 -5.12
N GLN A 87 -20.33 -5.02 -5.74
CA GLN A 87 -20.06 -5.22 -7.17
C GLN A 87 -19.74 -6.70 -7.47
N VAL A 88 -18.90 -7.34 -6.67
CA VAL A 88 -18.56 -8.77 -6.79
C VAL A 88 -19.81 -9.64 -6.72
N MET A 89 -20.71 -9.37 -5.79
CA MET A 89 -21.96 -10.14 -5.62
C MET A 89 -22.92 -10.03 -6.80
N ARG A 90 -22.71 -9.07 -7.72
CA ARG A 90 -23.50 -8.88 -8.94
C ARG A 90 -22.81 -9.37 -10.20
N LEU A 91 -21.55 -9.82 -10.11
CA LEU A 91 -20.79 -10.26 -11.29
C LEU A 91 -21.28 -11.60 -11.81
N ASN A 92 -21.23 -11.74 -13.15
CA ASN A 92 -21.44 -12.99 -13.85
C ASN A 92 -20.21 -13.30 -14.70
N PHE A 93 -19.74 -14.54 -14.64
CA PHE A 93 -18.68 -15.04 -15.48
C PHE A 93 -19.22 -16.04 -16.49
N THR A 94 -18.76 -15.96 -17.74
CA THR A 94 -19.17 -16.85 -18.82
C THR A 94 -18.13 -17.91 -19.14
N ARG A 95 -16.83 -17.60 -18.90
CA ARG A 95 -15.73 -18.54 -19.08
C ARG A 95 -15.75 -19.58 -17.96
N GLU A 96 -15.79 -20.86 -18.32
CA GLU A 96 -15.93 -21.96 -17.36
C GLU A 96 -14.85 -21.99 -16.27
N SER A 97 -13.59 -21.73 -16.62
CA SER A 97 -12.48 -21.69 -15.66
C SER A 97 -12.65 -20.56 -14.64
N HIS A 98 -13.10 -19.39 -15.09
CA HIS A 98 -13.39 -18.26 -14.22
C HIS A 98 -14.59 -18.53 -13.33
N LEU A 99 -15.65 -19.11 -13.89
CA LEU A 99 -16.87 -19.45 -13.17
C LEU A 99 -16.59 -20.41 -12.00
N ARG A 100 -15.77 -21.44 -12.22
CA ARG A 100 -15.38 -22.38 -11.16
C ARG A 100 -14.61 -21.69 -10.03
N ARG A 101 -13.64 -20.86 -10.36
CA ARG A 101 -12.85 -20.11 -9.36
C ARG A 101 -13.71 -19.12 -8.60
N PHE A 102 -14.57 -18.40 -9.31
CA PHE A 102 -15.50 -17.45 -8.71
C PHE A 102 -16.47 -18.13 -7.73
N ASN A 103 -17.07 -19.25 -8.14
CA ASN A 103 -17.96 -20.03 -7.26
C ASN A 103 -17.22 -20.57 -6.03
N SER A 104 -15.97 -20.98 -6.18
CA SER A 104 -15.13 -21.40 -5.06
C SER A 104 -14.90 -20.27 -4.06
N MET A 105 -14.69 -19.05 -4.53
CA MET A 105 -14.56 -17.88 -3.65
C MET A 105 -15.86 -17.52 -2.96
N LEU A 106 -16.99 -17.58 -3.65
CA LEU A 106 -18.31 -17.34 -3.07
C LEU A 106 -18.67 -18.34 -1.96
N ALA A 107 -18.12 -19.55 -2.01
CA ALA A 107 -18.32 -20.55 -0.99
C ALA A 107 -17.76 -20.16 0.40
N TYR A 108 -16.84 -19.19 0.46
CA TYR A 108 -16.31 -18.64 1.73
C TYR A 108 -17.26 -17.65 2.41
N ASN A 109 -18.42 -17.35 1.85
CA ASN A 109 -19.34 -16.35 2.38
C ASN A 109 -18.64 -14.99 2.59
N LEU A 110 -18.30 -14.33 1.50
CA LEU A 110 -17.54 -13.06 1.52
C LEU A 110 -18.19 -11.94 2.36
N PRO A 111 -19.54 -11.78 2.38
CA PRO A 111 -20.17 -10.80 3.26
C PRO A 111 -19.91 -11.05 4.74
N GLN A 112 -19.94 -12.31 5.17
CA GLN A 112 -19.64 -12.68 6.56
C GLN A 112 -18.17 -12.49 6.89
N GLU A 113 -17.26 -12.83 5.97
CA GLU A 113 -15.83 -12.61 6.13
C GLU A 113 -15.52 -11.12 6.27
N MET A 114 -16.17 -10.27 5.48
CA MET A 114 -16.01 -8.82 5.60
C MET A 114 -16.49 -8.31 6.96
N GLU A 115 -17.62 -8.76 7.44
CA GLU A 115 -18.15 -8.36 8.75
C GLU A 115 -17.20 -8.77 9.88
N THR A 116 -16.70 -10.00 9.85
CA THR A 116 -15.72 -10.49 10.82
C THR A 116 -14.42 -9.67 10.80
N LEU A 117 -13.92 -9.37 9.60
CA LEU A 117 -12.75 -8.53 9.42
C LEU A 117 -12.98 -7.12 9.98
N LYS A 118 -14.12 -6.52 9.67
CA LYS A 118 -14.50 -5.19 10.15
C LYS A 118 -14.50 -5.12 11.68
N LEU A 119 -15.10 -6.10 12.35
CA LEU A 119 -15.12 -6.19 13.81
C LEU A 119 -13.70 -6.30 14.39
N LEU A 120 -12.83 -7.11 13.78
CA LEU A 120 -11.45 -7.23 14.21
C LEU A 120 -10.71 -5.90 14.11
N LEU A 121 -10.84 -5.20 12.98
CA LEU A 121 -10.13 -3.95 12.73
C LEU A 121 -10.68 -2.79 13.56
N GLU A 122 -11.99 -2.74 13.81
CA GLU A 122 -12.61 -1.77 14.71
C GLU A 122 -12.15 -1.94 16.17
N SER A 123 -11.80 -3.16 16.57
CA SER A 123 -11.23 -3.45 17.89
C SER A 123 -9.74 -3.16 17.99
N THR A 124 -9.10 -2.82 16.88
CA THR A 124 -7.65 -2.56 16.79
C THR A 124 -7.41 -1.07 16.70
N HIS A 125 -6.67 -0.52 17.68
CA HIS A 125 -6.27 0.90 17.60
C HIS A 125 -5.25 1.09 16.47
N SER A 126 -5.60 1.92 15.49
CA SER A 126 -4.71 2.32 14.40
C SER A 126 -4.97 3.78 14.05
N PRO A 127 -3.98 4.67 14.21
CA PRO A 127 -4.15 6.08 13.90
C PRO A 127 -4.51 6.29 12.42
N VAL A 128 -5.38 7.28 12.18
CA VAL A 128 -5.71 7.74 10.83
C VAL A 128 -4.66 8.75 10.38
N VAL A 129 -4.02 8.43 9.26
CA VAL A 129 -2.94 9.22 8.67
C VAL A 129 -3.13 9.30 7.16
N PHE A 130 -2.40 10.20 6.50
CA PHE A 130 -2.41 10.24 5.04
C PHE A 130 -1.57 9.08 4.50
N CYS A 131 -2.23 8.09 3.89
CA CYS A 131 -1.62 6.86 3.41
C CYS A 131 -1.37 6.87 1.90
N HIS A 132 -0.31 6.20 1.48
CA HIS A 132 -0.04 5.92 0.07
C HIS A 132 -1.03 4.89 -0.49
N ASN A 133 -1.30 3.84 0.27
CA ASN A 133 -2.23 2.73 -0.01
C ASN A 133 -1.80 1.75 -1.11
N ASP A 134 -0.68 1.98 -1.77
CA ASP A 134 -0.17 1.08 -2.83
C ASP A 134 1.37 1.08 -2.88
N CYS A 135 1.99 0.90 -1.72
CA CYS A 135 3.45 0.93 -1.58
C CYS A 135 4.05 -0.43 -1.95
N GLN A 136 3.97 -0.77 -3.24
CA GLN A 136 4.60 -1.93 -3.85
C GLN A 136 5.96 -1.55 -4.47
N GLU A 137 6.77 -2.53 -4.81
CA GLU A 137 8.11 -2.31 -5.40
C GLU A 137 8.08 -1.50 -6.70
N GLY A 138 7.04 -1.66 -7.52
CA GLY A 138 6.85 -0.90 -8.76
C GLY A 138 6.61 0.59 -8.55
N ASN A 139 6.22 0.99 -7.34
CA ASN A 139 5.98 2.38 -6.95
C ASN A 139 7.11 2.95 -6.09
N ILE A 140 8.22 2.24 -5.99
CA ILE A 140 9.42 2.68 -5.28
C ILE A 140 10.57 2.75 -6.29
N LEU A 141 11.06 3.95 -6.54
CA LEU A 141 12.17 4.18 -7.47
C LEU A 141 13.50 4.20 -6.73
N LEU A 142 14.48 3.48 -7.28
CA LEU A 142 15.89 3.62 -6.89
C LEU A 142 16.52 4.68 -7.79
N LEU A 143 16.95 5.79 -7.19
CA LEU A 143 17.49 6.94 -7.91
C LEU A 143 18.86 6.63 -8.50
N LYS A 144 19.09 7.00 -9.77
CA LYS A 144 20.40 6.84 -10.42
C LYS A 144 21.45 7.73 -9.77
N GLY A 145 22.69 7.25 -9.73
CA GLY A 145 23.80 7.98 -9.12
C GLY A 145 23.86 7.91 -7.60
N ARG A 146 22.96 7.15 -6.99
CA ARG A 146 22.97 6.86 -5.56
C ARG A 146 23.59 5.48 -5.29
N HIS A 147 24.36 5.41 -4.21
CA HIS A 147 24.98 4.17 -3.74
C HIS A 147 24.10 3.51 -2.69
N SER A 148 24.27 2.20 -2.50
CA SER A 148 23.53 1.43 -1.49
C SER A 148 23.75 1.94 -0.05
N SER A 149 24.87 2.64 0.19
CA SER A 149 25.18 3.30 1.47
C SER A 149 24.50 4.65 1.65
N ASP A 150 23.93 5.24 0.58
CA ASP A 150 23.24 6.53 0.67
C ASP A 150 21.93 6.39 1.43
N LYS A 151 21.64 7.35 2.31
CA LYS A 151 20.42 7.34 3.14
C LYS A 151 19.18 7.80 2.38
N GLN A 152 19.35 8.49 1.25
CA GLN A 152 18.26 9.07 0.45
C GLN A 152 18.39 8.60 -0.99
N LYS A 153 18.10 7.31 -1.23
CA LYS A 153 18.24 6.67 -2.55
C LYS A 153 16.91 6.29 -3.19
N LEU A 154 15.81 6.42 -2.46
CA LEU A 154 14.49 6.00 -2.91
C LEU A 154 13.54 7.18 -3.10
N MET A 155 12.56 7.01 -4.00
CA MET A 155 11.43 7.92 -4.17
C MET A 155 10.15 7.13 -4.34
N LEU A 156 9.10 7.49 -3.61
CA LEU A 156 7.76 6.95 -3.80
C LEU A 156 7.06 7.67 -4.94
N ILE A 157 6.32 6.92 -5.74
CA ILE A 157 5.52 7.44 -6.86
C ILE A 157 4.14 6.78 -6.87
N ASP A 158 3.27 7.24 -7.77
CA ASP A 158 1.92 6.73 -8.01
C ASP A 158 1.00 6.85 -6.80
N PHE A 159 0.39 8.03 -6.68
CA PHE A 159 -0.44 8.42 -5.54
C PHE A 159 -1.94 8.27 -5.78
N GLU A 160 -2.35 7.50 -6.79
CA GLU A 160 -3.75 7.41 -7.21
C GLU A 160 -4.69 6.83 -6.14
N TYR A 161 -4.16 5.97 -5.27
CA TYR A 161 -4.93 5.40 -4.16
C TYR A 161 -4.75 6.15 -2.84
N SER A 162 -3.95 7.21 -2.82
CA SER A 162 -3.62 7.92 -1.58
C SER A 162 -4.84 8.59 -0.96
N SER A 163 -5.00 8.42 0.34
CA SER A 163 -6.13 8.95 1.11
C SER A 163 -5.83 8.90 2.61
N TYR A 164 -6.62 9.60 3.41
CA TYR A 164 -6.63 9.33 4.83
C TYR A 164 -7.16 7.93 5.10
N ASN A 165 -6.39 7.16 5.85
CA ASN A 165 -6.65 5.76 6.12
C ASN A 165 -5.92 5.33 7.39
N TYR A 166 -6.19 4.14 7.86
CA TYR A 166 -5.51 3.57 9.02
C TYR A 166 -4.05 3.27 8.70
N ARG A 167 -3.15 3.75 9.54
CA ARG A 167 -1.69 3.51 9.44
C ARG A 167 -1.36 2.04 9.23
N GLY A 168 -2.03 1.17 9.97
CA GLY A 168 -1.80 -0.27 9.91
C GLY A 168 -2.06 -0.88 8.54
N PHE A 169 -3.02 -0.34 7.77
CA PHE A 169 -3.29 -0.79 6.42
C PHE A 169 -2.10 -0.52 5.48
N ASP A 170 -1.55 0.68 5.53
CA ASP A 170 -0.45 1.06 4.62
C ASP A 170 0.80 0.21 4.85
N ILE A 171 1.16 0.01 6.10
CA ILE A 171 2.31 -0.82 6.47
C ILE A 171 2.02 -2.31 6.20
N GLY A 172 0.84 -2.79 6.60
CA GLY A 172 0.44 -4.18 6.39
C GLY A 172 0.35 -4.53 4.90
N ASN A 173 -0.17 -3.63 4.08
CA ASN A 173 -0.20 -3.76 2.63
C ASN A 173 1.21 -3.87 2.05
N HIS A 174 2.13 -3.00 2.49
CA HIS A 174 3.53 -3.07 2.06
C HIS A 174 4.16 -4.42 2.40
N PHE A 175 3.92 -4.96 3.59
CA PHE A 175 4.43 -6.28 3.96
C PHE A 175 3.87 -7.41 3.09
N CYS A 176 2.59 -7.32 2.70
CA CYS A 176 2.02 -8.28 1.75
C CYS A 176 2.74 -8.23 0.39
N GLU A 177 3.15 -7.05 -0.06
CA GLU A 177 3.84 -6.89 -1.34
C GLU A 177 5.22 -7.54 -1.39
N TRP A 178 5.84 -7.85 -0.27
CA TRP A 178 7.08 -8.64 -0.25
C TRP A 178 6.91 -10.03 -0.86
N MET A 179 5.69 -10.55 -0.91
CA MET A 179 5.36 -11.86 -1.46
C MET A 179 5.10 -11.85 -2.97
N TYR A 180 4.83 -10.69 -3.56
CA TYR A 180 4.33 -10.59 -4.94
C TYR A 180 5.38 -10.02 -5.88
N ASP A 181 5.73 -10.80 -6.92
CA ASP A 181 6.60 -10.35 -8.00
C ASP A 181 5.75 -10.20 -9.28
N TYR A 182 5.60 -8.97 -9.75
CA TYR A 182 4.82 -8.62 -10.94
C TYR A 182 5.64 -8.55 -12.24
N THR A 183 6.91 -8.96 -12.20
CA THR A 183 7.81 -8.90 -13.37
C THR A 183 7.76 -10.15 -14.24
N CYS A 184 6.90 -11.12 -13.93
CA CYS A 184 6.76 -12.34 -14.70
C CYS A 184 6.15 -12.04 -16.08
N GLU A 185 6.83 -12.47 -17.15
CA GLU A 185 6.40 -12.24 -18.53
C GLU A 185 5.41 -13.29 -19.05
N GLU A 186 5.23 -14.38 -18.30
CA GLU A 186 4.31 -15.45 -18.64
C GLU A 186 3.06 -15.39 -17.75
N PHE A 187 1.91 -15.86 -18.30
CA PHE A 187 0.68 -15.97 -17.53
C PHE A 187 0.92 -16.82 -16.26
N PRO A 188 0.48 -16.40 -15.07
CA PRO A 188 -0.47 -15.34 -14.76
C PRO A 188 0.12 -13.89 -14.63
N PHE A 189 1.34 -13.66 -15.08
CA PHE A 189 2.07 -12.37 -15.03
C PHE A 189 2.41 -11.88 -13.63
N PHE A 190 2.42 -12.78 -12.66
CA PHE A 190 2.94 -12.56 -11.31
C PHE A 190 3.34 -13.89 -10.68
N LYS A 191 4.20 -13.79 -9.67
CA LYS A 191 4.57 -14.93 -8.81
C LYS A 191 4.25 -14.55 -7.37
N VAL A 192 3.81 -15.54 -6.60
CA VAL A 192 3.56 -15.41 -5.16
C VAL A 192 4.46 -16.38 -4.43
N ASP A 193 5.25 -15.85 -3.50
CA ASP A 193 6.02 -16.65 -2.56
C ASP A 193 5.67 -16.23 -1.13
N THR A 194 4.81 -17.00 -0.50
CA THR A 194 4.33 -16.72 0.85
C THR A 194 5.42 -16.80 1.91
N GLN A 195 6.53 -17.47 1.63
CA GLN A 195 7.69 -17.54 2.53
C GLN A 195 8.44 -16.20 2.59
N ASN A 196 8.24 -15.33 1.59
CA ASN A 196 8.83 -14.00 1.56
C ASN A 196 8.05 -12.96 2.39
N TYR A 197 6.90 -13.32 2.96
CA TYR A 197 6.27 -12.44 3.95
C TYR A 197 7.27 -12.14 5.07
N PRO A 198 7.46 -10.88 5.47
CA PRO A 198 8.53 -10.54 6.40
C PRO A 198 8.40 -11.30 7.73
N SER A 199 9.50 -11.85 8.21
CA SER A 199 9.58 -12.45 9.53
C SER A 199 9.34 -11.39 10.61
N LYS A 200 9.05 -11.82 11.84
CA LYS A 200 8.90 -10.86 12.95
C LYS A 200 10.13 -9.96 13.09
N ALA A 201 11.33 -10.49 12.98
CA ALA A 201 12.57 -9.71 13.07
C ALA A 201 12.67 -8.66 11.95
N GLN A 202 12.32 -9.03 10.72
CA GLN A 202 12.29 -8.12 9.58
C GLN A 202 11.22 -7.03 9.76
N GLN A 203 10.04 -7.39 10.25
CA GLN A 203 8.98 -6.43 10.55
C GLN A 203 9.39 -5.45 11.65
N LEU A 204 9.98 -5.93 12.74
CA LEU A 204 10.44 -5.07 13.84
C LEU A 204 11.56 -4.12 13.39
N HIS A 205 12.43 -4.56 12.48
CA HIS A 205 13.44 -3.69 11.86
C HIS A 205 12.79 -2.53 11.07
N PHE A 206 11.80 -2.83 10.22
CA PHE A 206 11.02 -1.83 9.49
C PHE A 206 10.29 -0.88 10.45
N ILE A 207 9.60 -1.45 11.43
CA ILE A 207 8.80 -0.72 12.43
C ILE A 207 9.68 0.24 13.24
N GLU A 208 10.88 -0.18 13.61
CA GLU A 208 11.82 0.70 14.33
C GLU A 208 12.21 1.91 13.48
N GLY A 209 12.54 1.72 12.21
CA GLY A 209 12.82 2.82 11.28
C GLY A 209 11.62 3.76 11.11
N TYR A 210 10.42 3.19 11.04
CA TYR A 210 9.17 3.96 10.97
C TYR A 210 8.95 4.81 12.23
N LEU A 211 9.05 4.21 13.40
CA LEU A 211 8.80 4.89 14.67
C LEU A 211 9.84 5.99 14.95
N ARG A 212 11.12 5.76 14.65
CA ARG A 212 12.15 6.79 14.79
C ARG A 212 11.91 8.00 13.92
N GLU A 213 11.41 7.82 12.72
CA GLU A 213 11.11 8.91 11.80
C GLU A 213 9.79 9.63 12.16
N SER A 214 8.78 8.89 12.62
CA SER A 214 7.47 9.44 12.95
C SER A 214 7.40 10.12 14.31
N ASP A 215 8.25 9.71 15.25
CA ASP A 215 8.31 10.24 16.61
C ASP A 215 9.74 10.62 16.98
N GLN A 216 10.02 11.91 16.99
CA GLN A 216 11.35 12.44 17.36
C GLN A 216 11.75 12.11 18.81
N GLY A 217 10.79 11.81 19.67
CA GLY A 217 11.03 11.41 21.06
C GLY A 217 11.32 9.92 21.24
N PHE A 218 11.19 9.11 20.19
CA PHE A 218 11.30 7.65 20.30
C PHE A 218 12.64 7.19 20.88
N ASP A 219 13.75 7.76 20.42
CA ASP A 219 15.09 7.40 20.90
C ASP A 219 15.36 7.79 22.38
N ASN A 220 14.55 8.70 22.92
CA ASN A 220 14.62 9.13 24.33
C ASN A 220 13.81 8.23 25.27
N LEU A 221 13.00 7.33 24.72
CA LEU A 221 12.23 6.37 25.50
C LEU A 221 13.13 5.27 26.07
N SER A 222 12.71 4.68 27.19
CA SER A 222 13.36 3.48 27.71
C SER A 222 13.31 2.34 26.69
N THR A 223 14.27 1.44 26.75
CA THR A 223 14.29 0.23 25.90
C THR A 223 12.97 -0.56 26.02
N GLU A 224 12.46 -0.70 27.24
CA GLU A 224 11.18 -1.38 27.50
C GLU A 224 10.01 -0.68 26.79
N HIS A 225 9.95 0.65 26.86
CA HIS A 225 8.89 1.41 26.20
C HIS A 225 9.00 1.35 24.68
N GLN A 226 10.21 1.43 24.13
CA GLN A 226 10.44 1.24 22.70
C GLN A 226 9.98 -0.15 22.23
N MET A 227 10.32 -1.19 22.97
CA MET A 227 9.89 -2.55 22.65
C MET A 227 8.37 -2.70 22.69
N LYS A 228 7.72 -2.09 23.68
CA LYS A 228 6.25 -2.08 23.78
C LYS A 228 5.59 -1.46 22.55
N LEU A 229 6.06 -0.28 22.13
CA LEU A 229 5.53 0.40 20.94
C LEU A 229 5.75 -0.42 19.67
N LYS A 230 6.91 -1.05 19.54
CA LYS A 230 7.19 -1.93 18.40
C LYS A 230 6.28 -3.15 18.36
N GLU A 231 6.06 -3.79 19.48
CA GLU A 231 5.16 -4.96 19.58
C GLU A 231 3.69 -4.58 19.33
N GLU A 232 3.24 -3.44 19.83
CA GLU A 232 1.90 -2.94 19.56
C GLU A 232 1.68 -2.67 18.06
N LEU A 233 2.64 -2.02 17.41
CA LEU A 233 2.56 -1.77 15.97
C LEU A 233 2.68 -3.08 15.16
N TYR A 234 3.49 -4.02 15.60
CA TYR A 234 3.55 -5.35 14.99
C TYR A 234 2.18 -6.05 14.98
N VAL A 235 1.45 -6.03 16.07
CA VAL A 235 0.10 -6.59 16.14
C VAL A 235 -0.86 -5.82 15.23
N GLU A 236 -0.83 -4.49 15.29
CA GLU A 236 -1.66 -3.62 14.45
C GLU A 236 -1.50 -3.93 12.97
N VAL A 237 -0.28 -3.95 12.46
CA VAL A 237 -0.02 -4.14 11.02
C VAL A 237 -0.37 -5.54 10.53
N ASN A 238 -0.18 -6.57 11.35
CA ASN A 238 -0.54 -7.94 10.96
C ASN A 238 -2.04 -8.17 10.93
N ARG A 239 -2.81 -7.46 11.74
CA ARG A 239 -4.28 -7.46 11.63
C ARG A 239 -4.73 -6.75 10.36
N PHE A 240 -4.16 -5.60 10.05
CA PHE A 240 -4.50 -4.85 8.83
C PHE A 240 -3.99 -5.49 7.54
N SER A 241 -2.99 -6.37 7.59
CA SER A 241 -2.58 -7.14 6.41
C SER A 241 -3.71 -8.04 5.90
N LEU A 242 -4.60 -8.49 6.78
CA LEU A 242 -5.81 -9.22 6.38
C LEU A 242 -6.73 -8.33 5.54
N ALA A 243 -6.84 -7.06 5.87
CA ALA A 243 -7.60 -6.10 5.08
C ALA A 243 -6.99 -5.88 3.69
N SER A 244 -5.66 -5.87 3.58
CA SER A 244 -4.98 -5.80 2.29
C SER A 244 -5.35 -6.98 1.39
N HIS A 245 -5.29 -8.20 1.92
CA HIS A 245 -5.68 -9.39 1.17
C HIS A 245 -7.15 -9.35 0.73
N PHE A 246 -8.04 -8.95 1.62
CA PHE A 246 -9.47 -8.88 1.31
C PHE A 246 -9.78 -7.79 0.27
N PHE A 247 -9.20 -6.61 0.45
CA PHE A 247 -9.35 -5.47 -0.45
C PHE A 247 -8.91 -5.80 -1.88
N TRP A 248 -7.67 -6.25 -2.03
CA TRP A 248 -7.11 -6.57 -3.35
C TRP A 248 -7.69 -7.84 -3.93
N GLY A 249 -8.13 -8.78 -3.09
CA GLY A 249 -8.86 -9.95 -3.53
C GLY A 249 -10.17 -9.58 -4.21
N LEU A 250 -10.98 -8.72 -3.60
CA LEU A 250 -12.22 -8.20 -4.20
C LEU A 250 -11.92 -7.42 -5.49
N TRP A 251 -10.92 -6.55 -5.47
CA TRP A 251 -10.48 -5.80 -6.64
C TRP A 251 -10.10 -6.73 -7.79
N SER A 252 -9.35 -7.78 -7.52
CA SER A 252 -8.93 -8.77 -8.52
C SER A 252 -10.12 -9.49 -9.15
N ILE A 253 -11.10 -9.88 -8.38
CA ILE A 253 -12.33 -10.51 -8.91
C ILE A 253 -13.02 -9.58 -9.90
N ILE A 254 -13.14 -8.30 -9.56
CA ILE A 254 -13.75 -7.29 -10.43
C ILE A 254 -12.91 -7.12 -11.70
N GLN A 255 -11.59 -7.02 -11.58
CA GLN A 255 -10.69 -6.88 -12.73
C GLN A 255 -10.75 -8.09 -13.66
N ALA A 256 -10.89 -9.29 -13.13
CA ALA A 256 -11.05 -10.51 -13.93
C ALA A 256 -12.24 -10.43 -14.91
N ARG A 257 -13.27 -9.68 -14.55
CA ARG A 257 -14.47 -9.49 -15.39
C ARG A 257 -14.38 -8.27 -16.30
N LEU A 258 -13.79 -7.17 -15.80
CA LEU A 258 -13.89 -5.87 -16.48
C LEU A 258 -12.61 -5.46 -17.21
N SER A 259 -11.44 -5.95 -16.79
CA SER A 259 -10.17 -5.55 -17.40
C SER A 259 -10.00 -6.16 -18.79
N THR A 260 -9.45 -5.37 -19.70
CA THR A 260 -8.95 -5.83 -21.00
C THR A 260 -7.49 -6.26 -20.96
N ILE A 261 -6.82 -6.02 -19.85
CA ILE A 261 -5.43 -6.42 -19.64
C ILE A 261 -5.41 -7.92 -19.30
N GLU A 262 -4.58 -8.67 -20.01
CA GLU A 262 -4.35 -10.07 -19.70
C GLU A 262 -3.50 -10.20 -18.44
N PHE A 263 -4.12 -10.75 -17.38
CA PHE A 263 -3.47 -10.95 -16.09
C PHE A 263 -4.24 -12.02 -15.30
N GLY A 264 -3.57 -12.76 -14.45
CA GLY A 264 -4.19 -13.82 -13.65
C GLY A 264 -4.95 -13.26 -12.44
N TYR A 265 -6.00 -12.51 -12.68
CA TYR A 265 -6.81 -11.88 -11.60
C TYR A 265 -7.60 -12.87 -10.74
N LEU A 266 -7.95 -14.04 -11.31
CA LEU A 266 -8.67 -15.13 -10.63
C LEU A 266 -7.81 -16.36 -10.47
#